data_071a77d2e123b1e1204c15fee20335f0
#
_entry.id   071a77d2e123b1e1204c15fee20335f0
#
_cell.length_a   1.000
_cell.length_b   1.000
_cell.length_c   1.000
_cell.angle_alpha   90.00
_cell.angle_beta   90.00
_cell.angle_gamma   90.00
#
_symmetry.space_group_name_H-M   'P 1'
#
loop_
_entity.id
_entity.type
_entity.pdbx_description
1 polymer ?
#
loop_
_entity_poly.entity_id
_entity_poly.type
_entity_poly.pdbx_seq_one_letter_code
_entity_poly.pdbx_strand_id
1 'polypeptide(L)'
;AEVEVGKLLKQADDAANSGEEDAKQEAEDLKKQAYKLQKTLLKKVALLSKRAESLRSTRRVSSVLKAAAQGEESLGISGAEWHGHPELLPCANGVINLRTGELMRPDPSLYLQHMSPCEYRGIHYEDPFWEDHLDKIFCENEALKRFFGLAIGLSATGYSHKSVFVAYGPASNNGKSVTFDAIRDVLGGYATQLKVSALIDDKASKRGPNPDLIDLANGIRMSISSENARGEKFRIDILKAISGGDKITERDLYEGNKSFQP
;
A
#
# COMPACT_ATOMS: atom_id res chain seq x y z
N ALA A 1 3.43 14.63 41.37
CA ALA A 1 3.81 16.06 41.37
C ALA A 1 2.62 16.99 41.60
N GLU A 2 1.49 16.89 40.84
CA GLU A 2 0.25 17.61 41.13
C GLU A 2 -0.28 17.29 42.54
N VAL A 3 -0.24 16.04 42.93
CA VAL A 3 -0.60 15.56 44.28
C VAL A 3 0.26 16.23 45.35
N GLU A 4 1.52 16.49 45.06
CA GLU A 4 2.47 17.11 46.02
C GLU A 4 2.23 18.61 46.17
N VAL A 5 1.92 19.30 45.06
CA VAL A 5 1.47 20.71 45.11
C VAL A 5 0.16 20.81 45.87
N GLY A 6 -0.79 19.91 45.64
CA GLY A 6 -2.06 19.85 46.38
C GLY A 6 -1.88 19.63 47.89
N LYS A 7 -0.92 18.78 48.30
CA LYS A 7 -0.59 18.56 49.71
C LYS A 7 -0.02 19.79 50.37
N LEU A 8 0.92 20.46 49.70
CA LEU A 8 1.52 21.71 50.22
C LEU A 8 0.49 22.83 50.39
N LEU A 9 -0.42 22.98 49.44
CA LEU A 9 -1.50 23.96 49.50
C LEU A 9 -2.48 23.64 50.64
N LYS A 10 -2.83 22.38 50.84
CA LYS A 10 -3.69 21.97 51.97
C LYS A 10 -3.02 22.20 53.31
N GLN A 11 -1.75 21.88 53.47
CA GLN A 11 -0.97 22.14 54.66
C GLN A 11 -0.88 23.67 54.97
N ALA A 12 -0.74 24.48 53.90
CA ALA A 12 -0.72 25.93 54.03
C ALA A 12 -2.09 26.51 54.51
N ASP A 13 -3.18 25.95 54.02
CA ASP A 13 -4.53 26.35 54.44
C ASP A 13 -4.83 25.89 55.87
N ASP A 14 -4.40 24.70 56.27
CA ASP A 14 -4.54 24.16 57.62
C ASP A 14 -3.74 25.01 58.63
N ALA A 15 -2.50 25.43 58.27
CA ALA A 15 -1.67 26.34 59.09
C ALA A 15 -2.25 27.74 59.21
N ALA A 16 -2.79 28.30 58.12
CA ALA A 16 -3.41 29.62 58.14
C ALA A 16 -4.66 29.71 59.05
N ASN A 17 -5.34 28.59 59.26
CA ASN A 17 -6.56 28.49 60.06
C ASN A 17 -6.28 28.30 61.57
N SER A 18 -5.02 28.04 61.98
CA SER A 18 -4.67 27.81 63.41
C SER A 18 -4.68 29.07 64.29
N GLY A 19 -4.70 30.27 63.69
CA GLY A 19 -4.84 31.54 64.40
C GLY A 19 -3.56 32.08 65.07
N GLU A 20 -2.47 31.32 65.06
CA GLU A 20 -1.19 31.75 65.61
C GLU A 20 -0.35 32.56 64.59
N GLU A 21 0.42 33.56 65.06
CA GLU A 21 1.15 34.46 64.17
C GLU A 21 2.31 33.77 63.47
N ASP A 22 2.96 32.81 64.12
CA ASP A 22 4.03 31.98 63.56
C ASP A 22 3.49 31.01 62.46
N ALA A 23 2.27 30.51 62.63
CA ALA A 23 1.61 29.66 61.66
C ALA A 23 1.21 30.40 60.37
N LYS A 24 0.98 31.70 60.43
CA LYS A 24 0.76 32.52 59.22
C LYS A 24 2.01 32.64 58.38
N GLN A 25 3.16 32.77 59.00
CA GLN A 25 4.45 32.84 58.31
C GLN A 25 4.75 31.49 57.65
N GLU A 26 4.51 30.37 58.34
CA GLU A 26 4.66 29.02 57.82
C GLU A 26 3.72 28.78 56.62
N ALA A 27 2.48 29.22 56.69
CA ALA A 27 1.53 29.12 55.60
C ALA A 27 2.00 29.89 54.35
N GLU A 28 2.61 31.04 54.53
CA GLU A 28 3.13 31.86 53.43
C GLU A 28 4.33 31.17 52.74
N ASP A 29 5.20 30.55 53.52
CA ASP A 29 6.36 29.86 53.01
C ASP A 29 5.97 28.55 52.28
N LEU A 30 4.98 27.81 52.76
CA LEU A 30 4.39 26.66 52.09
C LEU A 30 3.74 27.08 50.76
N LYS A 31 3.02 28.20 50.70
CA LYS A 31 2.46 28.75 49.46
C LYS A 31 3.55 29.13 48.46
N LYS A 32 4.65 29.73 48.91
CA LYS A 32 5.81 30.05 48.07
C LYS A 32 6.47 28.79 47.51
N GLN A 33 6.61 27.74 48.33
CA GLN A 33 7.14 26.45 47.90
C GLN A 33 6.23 25.77 46.84
N ALA A 34 4.93 25.71 47.11
CA ALA A 34 3.94 25.18 46.19
C ALA A 34 3.97 25.92 44.83
N TYR A 35 4.01 27.25 44.86
CA TYR A 35 4.12 28.07 43.65
C TYR A 35 5.42 27.81 42.88
N LYS A 36 6.56 27.70 43.56
CA LYS A 36 7.85 27.40 42.93
C LYS A 36 7.86 26.03 42.28
N LEU A 37 7.27 25.03 42.95
CA LEU A 37 7.12 23.68 42.43
C LEU A 37 6.20 23.63 41.19
N GLN A 38 5.03 24.27 41.28
CA GLN A 38 4.09 24.40 40.19
C GLN A 38 4.72 25.05 38.94
N LYS A 39 5.45 26.18 39.14
CA LYS A 39 6.16 26.86 38.05
C LYS A 39 7.22 25.96 37.37
N THR A 40 7.91 25.16 38.17
CA THR A 40 8.92 24.20 37.65
C THR A 40 8.27 23.09 36.86
N LEU A 41 7.14 22.58 37.34
CA LEU A 41 6.36 21.55 36.64
C LEU A 41 5.81 22.03 35.32
N LEU A 42 5.24 23.24 35.29
CA LEU A 42 4.73 23.86 34.07
C LEU A 42 5.83 24.02 33.01
N LYS A 43 7.04 24.46 33.43
CA LYS A 43 8.19 24.52 32.51
C LYS A 43 8.59 23.17 31.97
N LYS A 44 8.58 22.14 32.84
CA LYS A 44 8.92 20.75 32.42
C LYS A 44 7.89 20.18 31.46
N VAL A 45 6.59 20.41 31.72
CA VAL A 45 5.50 19.99 30.82
C VAL A 45 5.64 20.70 29.48
N ALA A 46 5.84 21.99 29.44
CA ALA A 46 6.03 22.77 28.22
C ALA A 46 7.23 22.27 27.39
N LEU A 47 8.34 21.94 28.06
CA LEU A 47 9.52 21.35 27.41
C LEU A 47 9.24 19.98 26.81
N LEU A 48 8.54 19.10 27.54
CA LEU A 48 8.18 17.76 27.08
C LEU A 48 7.18 17.82 25.93
N SER A 49 6.19 18.70 25.98
CA SER A 49 5.24 18.92 24.89
C SER A 49 5.96 19.37 23.61
N LYS A 50 6.84 20.35 23.72
CA LYS A 50 7.65 20.83 22.60
C LYS A 50 8.56 19.74 22.02
N ARG A 51 9.11 18.89 22.86
CA ARG A 51 9.90 17.73 22.43
C ARG A 51 9.04 16.69 21.71
N ALA A 52 7.84 16.39 22.20
CA ALA A 52 6.90 15.47 21.58
C ALA A 52 6.47 15.97 20.19
N GLU A 53 6.15 17.25 20.05
CA GLU A 53 5.85 17.88 18.76
C GLU A 53 7.03 17.77 17.78
N SER A 54 8.23 18.08 18.26
CA SER A 54 9.45 17.95 17.45
C SER A 54 9.68 16.52 16.97
N LEU A 55 9.44 15.51 17.81
CA LEU A 55 9.59 14.09 17.44
C LEU A 55 8.56 13.65 16.39
N ARG A 56 7.37 14.26 16.40
CA ARG A 56 6.30 14.00 15.40
C ARG A 56 6.48 14.78 14.11
N SER A 57 7.44 15.70 14.04
CA SER A 57 7.66 16.48 12.81
C SER A 57 8.12 15.58 11.67
N THR A 58 7.56 15.80 10.47
CA THR A 58 7.90 15.05 9.24
C THR A 58 9.40 15.05 8.98
N ARG A 59 10.07 16.19 9.21
CA ARG A 59 11.53 16.33 9.04
C ARG A 59 12.30 15.34 9.92
N ARG A 60 11.88 15.19 11.19
CA ARG A 60 12.58 14.30 12.13
C ARG A 60 12.30 12.83 11.84
N VAL A 61 11.06 12.51 11.51
CA VAL A 61 10.68 11.15 11.06
C VAL A 61 11.52 10.76 9.84
N SER A 62 11.58 11.61 8.82
CA SER A 62 12.40 11.35 7.62
C SER A 62 13.88 11.19 7.95
N SER A 63 14.42 11.99 8.89
CA SER A 63 15.83 11.87 9.29
C SER A 63 16.11 10.54 10.02
N VAL A 64 15.20 10.10 10.88
CA VAL A 64 15.31 8.80 11.58
C VAL A 64 15.22 7.65 10.58
N LEU A 65 14.27 7.69 9.66
CA LEU A 65 14.13 6.66 8.62
C LEU A 65 15.39 6.59 7.74
N LYS A 66 15.94 7.73 7.34
CA LYS A 66 17.20 7.77 6.57
C LYS A 66 18.38 7.20 7.36
N ALA A 67 18.48 7.51 8.64
CA ALA A 67 19.54 6.96 9.49
C ALA A 67 19.38 5.44 9.69
N ALA A 68 18.14 4.96 9.88
CA ALA A 68 17.86 3.53 10.01
C ALA A 68 18.11 2.73 8.73
N ALA A 69 18.09 3.39 7.57
CA ALA A 69 18.37 2.79 6.27
C ALA A 69 19.87 2.82 5.89
N GLN A 70 20.77 3.24 6.79
CA GLN A 70 22.19 3.40 6.52
C GLN A 70 23.04 2.64 7.55
N GLY A 71 24.25 2.22 7.15
CA GLY A 71 25.22 1.55 8.01
C GLY A 71 25.19 0.03 7.93
N GLU A 72 26.07 -0.64 8.66
CA GLU A 72 26.23 -2.10 8.63
C GLU A 72 25.02 -2.86 9.22
N GLU A 73 24.31 -2.27 10.19
CA GLU A 73 23.09 -2.80 10.79
C GLU A 73 21.83 -2.12 10.21
N SER A 74 21.85 -1.82 8.90
CA SER A 74 20.77 -1.13 8.22
C SER A 74 19.47 -1.92 8.29
N LEU A 75 18.36 -1.23 8.62
CA LEU A 75 17.00 -1.73 8.48
C LEU A 75 16.46 -1.52 7.05
N GLY A 76 17.24 -0.90 6.18
CA GLY A 76 16.89 -0.70 4.77
C GLY A 76 17.05 -1.98 3.98
N ILE A 77 16.14 -2.19 3.01
CA ILE A 77 16.24 -3.25 2.02
C ILE A 77 16.51 -2.63 0.65
N SER A 78 17.13 -3.37 -0.25
CA SER A 78 17.52 -2.88 -1.58
C SER A 78 16.32 -2.62 -2.49
N GLY A 79 15.21 -3.28 -2.18
CA GLY A 79 14.01 -3.33 -3.02
C GLY A 79 13.96 -4.54 -3.96
N ALA A 80 15.08 -5.27 -4.12
CA ALA A 80 15.11 -6.50 -4.89
C ALA A 80 14.38 -7.67 -4.19
N GLU A 81 14.19 -7.55 -2.91
CA GLU A 81 13.50 -8.53 -2.05
C GLU A 81 11.97 -8.50 -2.25
N TRP A 82 11.44 -7.38 -2.72
CA TRP A 82 10.00 -7.25 -2.93
C TRP A 82 9.51 -8.15 -4.06
N HIS A 83 8.40 -8.83 -3.80
CA HIS A 83 7.72 -9.69 -4.79
C HIS A 83 8.59 -10.81 -5.38
N GLY A 84 9.63 -11.25 -4.66
CA GLY A 84 10.53 -12.34 -5.09
C GLY A 84 9.87 -13.71 -5.23
N HIS A 85 8.58 -13.85 -4.91
CA HIS A 85 7.82 -15.09 -4.89
C HIS A 85 6.64 -15.05 -5.86
N PRO A 86 6.88 -15.29 -7.17
CA PRO A 86 5.83 -15.19 -8.20
C PRO A 86 4.71 -16.21 -8.03
N GLU A 87 4.96 -17.32 -7.34
CA GLU A 87 3.99 -18.38 -7.04
C GLU A 87 3.10 -18.08 -5.83
N LEU A 88 3.40 -17.04 -5.04
CA LEU A 88 2.67 -16.73 -3.83
C LEU A 88 1.68 -15.58 -4.08
N LEU A 89 0.44 -15.77 -3.62
CA LEU A 89 -0.62 -14.75 -3.68
C LEU A 89 -1.19 -14.52 -2.28
N PRO A 90 -0.85 -13.41 -1.60
CA PRO A 90 -1.51 -13.01 -0.36
C PRO A 90 -2.99 -12.75 -0.56
N CYS A 91 -3.81 -13.19 0.38
CA CYS A 91 -5.25 -12.96 0.44
C CYS A 91 -5.69 -12.65 1.88
N ALA A 92 -6.95 -12.30 2.09
CA ALA A 92 -7.44 -11.82 3.38
C ALA A 92 -7.23 -12.81 4.53
N ASN A 93 -7.22 -14.11 4.27
CA ASN A 93 -7.07 -15.17 5.28
C ASN A 93 -5.72 -15.90 5.24
N GLY A 94 -4.73 -15.47 4.44
CA GLY A 94 -3.42 -16.10 4.38
C GLY A 94 -2.65 -15.81 3.10
N VAL A 95 -1.71 -16.68 2.77
CA VAL A 95 -0.93 -16.64 1.52
C VAL A 95 -1.15 -17.93 0.76
N ILE A 96 -1.65 -17.84 -0.47
CA ILE A 96 -1.87 -19.01 -1.33
C ILE A 96 -0.57 -19.35 -2.05
N ASN A 97 -0.17 -20.61 -1.98
CA ASN A 97 0.79 -21.17 -2.93
C ASN A 97 0.05 -21.61 -4.19
N LEU A 98 0.18 -20.85 -5.27
CA LEU A 98 -0.53 -21.08 -6.53
C LEU A 98 -0.11 -22.37 -7.25
N ARG A 99 1.04 -22.97 -6.87
CA ARG A 99 1.47 -24.27 -7.42
C ARG A 99 0.78 -25.45 -6.76
N THR A 100 0.54 -25.35 -5.43
CA THR A 100 -0.04 -26.45 -4.65
C THR A 100 -1.50 -26.22 -4.30
N GLY A 101 -1.99 -24.99 -4.35
CA GLY A 101 -3.32 -24.61 -3.88
C GLY A 101 -3.43 -24.56 -2.36
N GLU A 102 -2.32 -24.63 -1.62
CA GLU A 102 -2.29 -24.59 -0.17
C GLU A 102 -2.32 -23.18 0.36
N LEU A 103 -3.07 -22.98 1.44
CA LEU A 103 -3.11 -21.73 2.20
C LEU A 103 -2.07 -21.77 3.33
N MET A 104 -1.12 -20.86 3.27
CA MET A 104 -0.05 -20.70 4.24
C MET A 104 -0.31 -19.53 5.18
N ARG A 105 0.35 -19.53 6.34
CA ARG A 105 0.36 -18.35 7.24
C ARG A 105 1.17 -17.22 6.62
N PRO A 106 0.72 -15.95 6.80
CA PRO A 106 1.50 -14.80 6.39
C PRO A 106 2.86 -14.75 7.11
N ASP A 107 3.91 -14.44 6.37
CA ASP A 107 5.26 -14.25 6.91
C ASP A 107 5.83 -12.93 6.34
N PRO A 108 6.19 -11.95 7.18
CA PRO A 108 6.80 -10.70 6.75
C PRO A 108 8.11 -10.87 5.96
N SER A 109 8.84 -11.97 6.18
CA SER A 109 10.09 -12.27 5.47
C SER A 109 9.90 -12.55 3.98
N LEU A 110 8.66 -12.78 3.52
CA LEU A 110 8.32 -12.97 2.12
C LEU A 110 8.24 -11.66 1.32
N TYR A 111 8.30 -10.50 2.00
CA TYR A 111 8.27 -9.17 1.40
C TYR A 111 7.17 -8.96 0.34
N LEU A 112 5.96 -9.45 0.63
CA LEU A 112 4.80 -9.30 -0.25
C LEU A 112 4.03 -8.03 0.14
N GLN A 113 3.98 -7.03 -0.75
CA GLN A 113 3.37 -5.71 -0.49
C GLN A 113 1.88 -5.64 -0.84
N HIS A 114 1.45 -6.46 -1.78
CA HIS A 114 0.08 -6.49 -2.25
C HIS A 114 -0.67 -7.69 -1.72
N MET A 115 -2.00 -7.59 -1.69
CA MET A 115 -2.86 -8.72 -1.37
C MET A 115 -4.18 -8.63 -2.13
N SER A 116 -4.77 -9.79 -2.37
CA SER A 116 -6.19 -9.90 -2.71
C SER A 116 -7.05 -9.58 -1.49
N PRO A 117 -8.07 -8.74 -1.59
CA PRO A 117 -8.98 -8.47 -0.48
C PRO A 117 -9.93 -9.64 -0.18
N CYS A 118 -9.94 -10.67 -1.02
CA CYS A 118 -10.81 -11.83 -0.90
C CYS A 118 -10.20 -12.92 -0.01
N GLU A 119 -11.06 -13.73 0.60
CA GLU A 119 -10.66 -14.95 1.29
C GLU A 119 -10.52 -16.10 0.30
N TYR A 120 -9.45 -16.86 0.44
CA TYR A 120 -9.30 -18.12 -0.29
C TYR A 120 -10.11 -19.22 0.38
N ARG A 121 -10.99 -19.85 -0.39
CA ARG A 121 -11.90 -20.92 0.05
C ARG A 121 -11.51 -22.33 -0.40
N GLY A 122 -10.33 -22.45 -1.01
CA GLY A 122 -9.81 -23.72 -1.51
C GLY A 122 -9.95 -23.86 -3.02
N ILE A 123 -9.11 -24.73 -3.60
CA ILE A 123 -9.01 -24.92 -5.06
C ILE A 123 -10.27 -25.54 -5.69
N HIS A 124 -11.10 -26.20 -4.88
CA HIS A 124 -12.34 -26.83 -5.33
C HIS A 124 -13.59 -25.99 -5.02
N TYR A 125 -13.39 -24.74 -4.56
CA TYR A 125 -14.52 -23.85 -4.34
C TYR A 125 -15.04 -23.35 -5.67
N GLU A 126 -16.32 -23.57 -5.91
CA GLU A 126 -17.05 -23.09 -7.07
C GLU A 126 -18.08 -22.04 -6.60
N ASP A 127 -18.15 -20.92 -7.28
CA ASP A 127 -19.17 -19.91 -7.07
C ASP A 127 -20.22 -20.04 -8.19
N PRO A 128 -21.44 -20.49 -7.88
CA PRO A 128 -22.46 -20.71 -8.89
C PRO A 128 -22.85 -19.45 -9.66
N PHE A 129 -22.72 -18.27 -9.01
CA PHE A 129 -23.02 -17.01 -9.66
C PHE A 129 -21.95 -16.62 -10.70
N TRP A 130 -20.67 -16.87 -10.38
CA TRP A 130 -19.57 -16.66 -11.28
C TRP A 130 -19.62 -17.63 -12.48
N GLU A 131 -19.91 -18.88 -12.22
CA GLU A 131 -20.05 -19.91 -13.28
C GLU A 131 -21.18 -19.54 -14.25
N ASP A 132 -22.36 -19.20 -13.76
CA ASP A 132 -23.50 -18.75 -14.57
C ASP A 132 -23.16 -17.50 -15.40
N HIS A 133 -22.40 -16.57 -14.80
CA HIS A 133 -21.91 -15.38 -15.52
C HIS A 133 -21.00 -15.77 -16.69
N LEU A 134 -20.03 -16.66 -16.46
CA LEU A 134 -19.11 -17.10 -17.50
C LEU A 134 -19.84 -17.89 -18.61
N ASP A 135 -20.80 -18.73 -18.27
CA ASP A 135 -21.60 -19.45 -19.24
C ASP A 135 -22.37 -18.50 -20.16
N LYS A 136 -22.95 -17.46 -19.62
CA LYS A 136 -23.64 -16.43 -20.40
C LYS A 136 -22.73 -15.64 -21.32
N ILE A 137 -21.57 -15.18 -20.85
CA ILE A 137 -20.66 -14.38 -21.68
C ILE A 137 -19.94 -15.18 -22.75
N PHE A 138 -19.70 -16.47 -22.52
CA PHE A 138 -19.06 -17.37 -23.47
C PHE A 138 -20.04 -18.23 -24.26
N CYS A 139 -21.35 -18.00 -24.12
CA CYS A 139 -22.41 -18.75 -24.81
C CYS A 139 -22.22 -20.27 -24.63
N GLU A 140 -21.99 -20.72 -23.42
CA GLU A 140 -21.78 -22.13 -23.06
C GLU A 140 -20.59 -22.81 -23.80
N ASN A 141 -19.65 -22.02 -24.30
CA ASN A 141 -18.45 -22.55 -24.96
C ASN A 141 -17.39 -22.93 -23.90
N GLU A 142 -17.40 -24.18 -23.49
CA GLU A 142 -16.49 -24.73 -22.47
C GLU A 142 -15.00 -24.57 -22.80
N ALA A 143 -14.63 -24.68 -24.09
CA ALA A 143 -13.24 -24.53 -24.51
C ALA A 143 -12.76 -23.10 -24.30
N LEU A 144 -13.60 -22.12 -24.61
CA LEU A 144 -13.30 -20.70 -24.44
C LEU A 144 -13.31 -20.31 -22.96
N LYS A 145 -14.27 -20.81 -22.19
CA LYS A 145 -14.34 -20.64 -20.72
C LYS A 145 -13.07 -21.17 -20.04
N ARG A 146 -12.66 -22.38 -20.40
CA ARG A 146 -11.40 -22.98 -19.91
C ARG A 146 -10.17 -22.16 -20.29
N PHE A 147 -10.07 -21.71 -21.54
CA PHE A 147 -8.97 -20.86 -22.00
C PHE A 147 -8.91 -19.56 -21.20
N PHE A 148 -10.05 -18.92 -21.00
CA PHE A 148 -10.16 -17.71 -20.19
C PHE A 148 -9.70 -17.94 -18.75
N GLY A 149 -10.17 -19.03 -18.11
CA GLY A 149 -9.72 -19.41 -16.77
C GLY A 149 -8.21 -19.60 -16.67
N LEU A 150 -7.58 -20.24 -17.66
CA LEU A 150 -6.13 -20.39 -17.73
C LEU A 150 -5.41 -19.05 -17.90
N ALA A 151 -5.92 -18.16 -18.76
CA ALA A 151 -5.34 -16.84 -18.98
C ALA A 151 -5.39 -15.98 -17.72
N ILE A 152 -6.52 -15.96 -17.01
CA ILE A 152 -6.67 -15.24 -15.75
C ILE A 152 -5.83 -15.88 -14.64
N GLY A 153 -5.81 -17.21 -14.54
CA GLY A 153 -4.96 -17.92 -13.59
C GLY A 153 -3.47 -17.62 -13.80
N LEU A 154 -3.03 -17.55 -15.03
CA LEU A 154 -1.67 -17.14 -15.38
C LEU A 154 -1.41 -15.68 -14.93
N SER A 155 -2.35 -14.78 -15.18
CA SER A 155 -2.27 -13.39 -14.78
C SER A 155 -2.30 -13.18 -13.25
N ALA A 156 -2.78 -14.15 -12.49
CA ALA A 156 -2.70 -14.13 -11.02
C ALA A 156 -1.30 -14.47 -10.49
N THR A 157 -0.46 -15.11 -11.32
CA THR A 157 0.92 -15.41 -10.96
C THR A 157 1.84 -14.21 -11.22
N GLY A 158 2.98 -14.16 -10.52
CA GLY A 158 4.04 -13.18 -10.79
C GLY A 158 5.03 -13.62 -11.88
N TYR A 159 4.73 -14.70 -12.63
CA TYR A 159 5.60 -15.14 -13.72
C TYR A 159 5.39 -14.29 -14.96
N SER A 160 6.48 -13.77 -15.51
CA SER A 160 6.44 -13.09 -16.80
C SER A 160 6.03 -14.04 -17.92
N HIS A 161 5.12 -13.63 -18.76
CA HIS A 161 4.62 -14.40 -19.87
C HIS A 161 4.55 -13.55 -21.16
N LYS A 162 5.15 -14.08 -22.24
CA LYS A 162 5.26 -13.38 -23.53
C LYS A 162 3.94 -13.34 -24.32
N SER A 163 2.86 -12.93 -23.67
CA SER A 163 1.53 -12.86 -24.29
C SER A 163 0.77 -11.61 -23.88
N VAL A 164 0.01 -11.10 -24.83
CA VAL A 164 -0.99 -10.06 -24.61
C VAL A 164 -2.34 -10.65 -24.99
N PHE A 165 -3.29 -10.62 -24.06
CA PHE A 165 -4.63 -11.13 -24.29
C PHE A 165 -5.55 -10.01 -24.75
N VAL A 166 -6.31 -10.24 -25.82
CA VAL A 166 -7.27 -9.27 -26.35
C VAL A 166 -8.67 -9.84 -26.21
N ALA A 167 -9.48 -9.24 -25.34
CA ALA A 167 -10.87 -9.58 -25.17
C ALA A 167 -11.70 -8.89 -26.26
N TYR A 168 -12.15 -9.64 -27.25
CA TYR A 168 -12.96 -9.16 -28.35
C TYR A 168 -14.38 -9.70 -28.30
N GLY A 169 -15.34 -8.88 -28.68
CA GLY A 169 -16.73 -9.31 -28.87
C GLY A 169 -17.40 -8.44 -29.92
N PRO A 170 -18.27 -9.04 -30.78
CA PRO A 170 -18.86 -8.35 -31.95
C PRO A 170 -19.88 -7.29 -31.59
N ALA A 171 -20.41 -7.33 -30.36
CA ALA A 171 -21.42 -6.39 -29.86
C ALA A 171 -20.93 -5.65 -28.62
N SER A 172 -21.52 -4.49 -28.35
CA SER A 172 -21.43 -3.80 -27.07
C SER A 172 -22.28 -4.52 -26.00
N ASN A 173 -22.03 -4.21 -24.72
CA ASN A 173 -22.77 -4.74 -23.56
C ASN A 173 -22.74 -6.28 -23.44
N ASN A 174 -21.59 -6.89 -23.76
CA ASN A 174 -21.36 -8.33 -23.68
C ASN A 174 -20.59 -8.75 -22.40
N GLY A 175 -20.64 -7.97 -21.35
CA GLY A 175 -20.10 -8.31 -20.04
C GLY A 175 -18.59 -8.12 -19.84
N LYS A 176 -17.80 -7.75 -20.88
CA LYS A 176 -16.34 -7.61 -20.76
C LYS A 176 -15.90 -6.76 -19.56
N SER A 177 -16.40 -5.52 -19.48
CA SER A 177 -15.99 -4.59 -18.42
C SER A 177 -16.33 -5.13 -17.04
N VAL A 178 -17.54 -5.64 -16.84
CA VAL A 178 -17.97 -6.23 -15.55
C VAL A 178 -17.08 -7.39 -15.16
N THR A 179 -16.75 -8.27 -16.10
CA THR A 179 -15.86 -9.42 -15.87
C THR A 179 -14.46 -8.98 -15.44
N PHE A 180 -13.85 -8.04 -16.17
CA PHE A 180 -12.50 -7.58 -15.85
C PHE A 180 -12.44 -6.70 -14.60
N ASP A 181 -13.49 -5.92 -14.31
CA ASP A 181 -13.60 -5.19 -13.06
C ASP A 181 -13.67 -6.14 -11.84
N ALA A 182 -14.47 -7.20 -11.93
CA ALA A 182 -14.54 -8.22 -10.88
C ALA A 182 -13.18 -8.91 -10.67
N ILE A 183 -12.46 -9.25 -11.73
CA ILE A 183 -11.13 -9.86 -11.63
C ILE A 183 -10.13 -8.90 -11.00
N ARG A 184 -10.15 -7.64 -11.41
CA ARG A 184 -9.30 -6.60 -10.83
C ARG A 184 -9.56 -6.45 -9.33
N ASP A 185 -10.82 -6.41 -8.93
CA ASP A 185 -11.21 -6.29 -7.52
C ASP A 185 -10.76 -7.50 -6.71
N VAL A 186 -10.83 -8.70 -7.26
CA VAL A 186 -10.31 -9.93 -6.64
C VAL A 186 -8.79 -9.91 -6.51
N LEU A 187 -8.06 -9.46 -7.53
CA LEU A 187 -6.59 -9.39 -7.49
C LEU A 187 -6.09 -8.23 -6.62
N GLY A 188 -6.92 -7.24 -6.35
CA GLY A 188 -6.60 -6.11 -5.49
C GLY A 188 -5.34 -5.37 -5.95
N GLY A 189 -4.36 -5.23 -5.06
CA GLY A 189 -3.11 -4.51 -5.36
C GLY A 189 -2.23 -5.14 -6.45
N TYR A 190 -2.53 -6.36 -6.89
CA TYR A 190 -1.81 -7.03 -7.98
C TYR A 190 -2.35 -6.69 -9.38
N ALA A 191 -3.48 -6.00 -9.47
CA ALA A 191 -4.05 -5.59 -10.74
C ALA A 191 -4.17 -4.08 -10.85
N THR A 192 -3.91 -3.54 -12.04
CA THR A 192 -4.04 -2.10 -12.32
C THR A 192 -4.76 -1.85 -13.63
N GLN A 193 -5.34 -0.67 -13.76
CA GLN A 193 -5.88 -0.21 -15.03
C GLN A 193 -4.85 0.69 -15.73
N LEU A 194 -4.33 0.21 -16.84
CA LEU A 194 -3.39 0.96 -17.66
C LEU A 194 -4.17 1.84 -18.66
N LYS A 195 -3.85 3.11 -18.69
CA LYS A 195 -4.44 4.00 -19.71
C LYS A 195 -4.00 3.56 -21.10
N VAL A 196 -4.95 3.45 -22.00
CA VAL A 196 -4.67 3.04 -23.39
C VAL A 196 -3.68 3.98 -24.09
N SER A 197 -3.68 5.28 -23.73
CA SER A 197 -2.71 6.27 -24.20
C SER A 197 -1.24 5.89 -23.98
N ALA A 198 -0.95 5.10 -22.94
CA ALA A 198 0.39 4.58 -22.69
C ALA A 198 0.85 3.58 -23.76
N LEU A 199 -0.11 2.91 -24.41
CA LEU A 199 0.12 1.84 -25.39
C LEU A 199 -0.04 2.29 -26.84
N ILE A 200 -0.50 3.53 -27.10
CA ILE A 200 -0.79 4.03 -28.45
C ILE A 200 0.40 4.83 -29.00
N ASP A 201 0.64 4.68 -30.30
CA ASP A 201 1.62 5.47 -31.05
C ASP A 201 1.07 6.87 -31.37
N ASP A 202 1.06 7.75 -30.38
CA ASP A 202 0.74 9.15 -30.57
C ASP A 202 2.03 9.97 -30.74
N LYS A 203 2.02 10.93 -31.67
CA LYS A 203 3.14 11.84 -31.93
C LYS A 203 3.52 12.68 -30.70
N ALA A 204 2.57 12.92 -29.80
CA ALA A 204 2.79 13.63 -28.55
C ALA A 204 3.51 12.75 -27.51
N SER A 205 3.20 11.46 -27.43
CA SER A 205 3.79 10.53 -26.47
C SER A 205 5.27 10.20 -26.73
N LYS A 206 5.75 10.46 -27.96
CA LYS A 206 7.16 10.27 -28.33
C LYS A 206 8.11 11.32 -27.76
N ARG A 207 7.60 12.38 -27.15
CA ARG A 207 8.38 13.56 -26.76
C ARG A 207 8.67 13.68 -25.27
N GLY A 208 8.18 12.78 -24.44
CA GLY A 208 8.35 12.89 -23.00
C GLY A 208 8.21 11.57 -22.26
N PRO A 209 8.50 11.57 -20.94
CA PRO A 209 8.27 10.43 -20.07
C PRO A 209 6.80 10.00 -20.12
N ASN A 210 6.59 8.69 -19.97
CA ASN A 210 5.24 8.12 -19.85
C ASN A 210 5.01 7.64 -18.40
N PRO A 211 4.53 8.53 -17.52
CA PRO A 211 4.33 8.17 -16.11
C PRO A 211 3.28 7.06 -15.93
N ASP A 212 2.36 6.88 -16.87
CA ASP A 212 1.34 5.82 -16.79
C ASP A 212 1.96 4.41 -16.83
N LEU A 213 3.18 4.25 -17.37
CA LEU A 213 3.91 2.97 -17.34
C LEU A 213 4.49 2.65 -15.96
N ILE A 214 4.67 3.65 -15.10
CA ILE A 214 5.18 3.45 -13.73
C ILE A 214 4.17 2.70 -12.89
N ASP A 215 2.89 2.77 -13.23
CA ASP A 215 1.84 1.99 -12.57
C ASP A 215 2.02 0.46 -12.75
N LEU A 216 2.87 0.02 -13.68
CA LEU A 216 3.26 -1.38 -13.84
C LEU A 216 4.42 -1.81 -12.94
N ALA A 217 5.06 -0.87 -12.25
CA ALA A 217 6.09 -1.17 -11.26
C ALA A 217 5.47 -1.84 -10.01
N ASN A 218 6.34 -2.26 -9.10
CA ASN A 218 5.95 -2.73 -7.76
C ASN A 218 5.10 -4.02 -7.73
N GLY A 219 5.41 -4.98 -8.62
CA GLY A 219 4.83 -6.32 -8.55
C GLY A 219 3.39 -6.43 -9.05
N ILE A 220 3.00 -5.56 -9.97
CA ILE A 220 1.75 -5.71 -10.71
C ILE A 220 1.81 -6.98 -11.56
N ARG A 221 0.78 -7.81 -11.51
CA ARG A 221 0.67 -9.08 -12.22
C ARG A 221 -0.30 -9.02 -13.39
N MET A 222 -1.27 -8.13 -13.31
CA MET A 222 -2.27 -7.94 -14.35
C MET A 222 -2.50 -6.45 -14.60
N SER A 223 -2.33 -6.01 -15.83
CA SER A 223 -2.76 -4.69 -16.26
C SER A 223 -3.87 -4.79 -17.30
N ILE A 224 -4.95 -4.06 -17.08
CA ILE A 224 -6.11 -4.04 -17.94
C ILE A 224 -6.15 -2.68 -18.64
N SER A 225 -6.28 -2.68 -19.96
CA SER A 225 -6.49 -1.46 -20.74
C SER A 225 -7.84 -1.50 -21.44
N SER A 226 -8.49 -0.36 -21.50
CA SER A 226 -9.74 -0.23 -22.25
C SER A 226 -9.47 -0.22 -23.77
N GLU A 227 -10.54 -0.27 -24.56
CA GLU A 227 -10.45 -0.15 -26.02
C GLU A 227 -9.91 1.22 -26.43
N ASN A 228 -9.18 1.25 -27.52
CA ASN A 228 -8.68 2.46 -28.17
C ASN A 228 -9.63 2.97 -29.25
N ALA A 229 -9.45 4.22 -29.66
CA ALA A 229 -10.21 4.79 -30.76
C ALA A 229 -9.87 4.09 -32.08
N ARG A 230 -10.84 4.10 -33.00
CA ARG A 230 -10.70 3.43 -34.28
C ARG A 230 -9.56 4.06 -35.11
N GLY A 231 -8.63 3.22 -35.56
CA GLY A 231 -7.52 3.66 -36.44
C GLY A 231 -6.22 3.99 -35.68
N GLU A 232 -6.22 3.98 -34.36
CA GLU A 232 -5.00 4.13 -33.58
C GLU A 232 -4.10 2.89 -33.69
N LYS A 233 -2.79 3.11 -33.61
CA LYS A 233 -1.78 2.03 -33.69
C LYS A 233 -1.12 1.83 -32.34
N PHE A 234 -0.93 0.59 -31.98
CA PHE A 234 -0.19 0.26 -30.77
C PHE A 234 1.32 0.51 -30.93
N ARG A 235 1.94 0.91 -29.86
CA ARG A 235 3.40 0.92 -29.69
C ARG A 235 3.89 -0.51 -29.47
N ILE A 236 4.32 -1.15 -30.55
CA ILE A 236 4.80 -2.54 -30.53
C ILE A 236 6.05 -2.68 -29.65
N ASP A 237 6.90 -1.67 -29.59
CA ASP A 237 8.08 -1.60 -28.71
C ASP A 237 7.69 -1.74 -27.23
N ILE A 238 6.70 -0.98 -26.78
CA ILE A 238 6.21 -1.01 -25.41
C ILE A 238 5.50 -2.34 -25.09
N LEU A 239 4.62 -2.79 -25.99
CA LEU A 239 3.95 -4.09 -25.81
C LEU A 239 4.95 -5.24 -25.69
N LYS A 240 6.02 -5.23 -26.48
CA LYS A 240 7.10 -6.23 -26.40
C LYS A 240 7.87 -6.11 -25.09
N ALA A 241 8.19 -4.90 -24.65
CA ALA A 241 8.91 -4.69 -23.39
C ALA A 241 8.08 -5.19 -22.19
N ILE A 242 6.79 -4.82 -22.13
CA ILE A 242 5.89 -5.25 -21.04
C ILE A 242 5.72 -6.77 -21.07
N SER A 243 5.34 -7.36 -22.19
CA SER A 243 5.10 -8.81 -22.29
C SER A 243 6.38 -9.64 -22.23
N GLY A 244 7.51 -9.08 -22.62
CA GLY A 244 8.82 -9.75 -22.59
C GLY A 244 9.49 -9.74 -21.24
N GLY A 245 9.01 -8.91 -20.32
CA GLY A 245 9.66 -8.64 -19.05
C GLY A 245 10.97 -7.87 -19.22
N ASP A 246 11.08 -7.04 -20.26
CA ASP A 246 12.25 -6.19 -20.45
C ASP A 246 12.24 -5.04 -19.43
N LYS A 247 13.45 -4.60 -19.05
CA LYS A 247 13.59 -3.47 -18.13
C LYS A 247 13.07 -2.18 -18.76
N ILE A 248 12.06 -1.60 -18.16
CA ILE A 248 11.49 -0.31 -18.53
C ILE A 248 12.06 0.76 -17.62
N THR A 249 12.47 1.90 -18.20
CA THR A 249 12.97 3.05 -17.45
C THR A 249 12.13 4.26 -17.83
N GLU A 250 11.37 4.75 -16.87
CA GLU A 250 10.51 5.91 -17.02
C GLU A 250 10.74 6.92 -15.89
N ARG A 251 10.31 8.15 -16.13
CA ARG A 251 10.42 9.21 -15.14
C ARG A 251 9.05 9.52 -14.54
N ASP A 252 9.00 9.46 -13.20
CA ASP A 252 7.82 9.90 -12.47
C ASP A 252 7.75 11.43 -12.39
N LEU A 253 6.53 11.95 -12.18
CA LEU A 253 6.32 13.38 -12.00
C LEU A 253 7.04 13.84 -10.72
N TYR A 254 7.94 14.81 -10.88
CA TYR A 254 8.75 15.40 -9.79
C TYR A 254 9.75 14.46 -9.11
N GLU A 255 9.98 13.26 -9.65
CA GLU A 255 10.95 12.30 -9.17
C GLU A 255 12.04 12.00 -10.22
N GLY A 256 13.03 11.20 -9.83
CA GLY A 256 14.08 10.70 -10.72
C GLY A 256 13.57 9.57 -11.63
N ASN A 257 14.45 9.08 -12.50
CA ASN A 257 14.14 7.91 -13.32
C ASN A 257 13.93 6.68 -12.43
N LYS A 258 12.85 5.95 -12.67
CA LYS A 258 12.58 4.64 -12.08
C LYS A 258 12.80 3.57 -13.14
N SER A 259 13.55 2.54 -12.79
CA SER A 259 13.76 1.37 -13.65
C SER A 259 13.11 0.16 -12.97
N PHE A 260 12.25 -0.52 -13.69
CA PHE A 260 11.55 -1.70 -13.18
C PHE A 260 11.39 -2.74 -14.30
N GLN A 261 11.08 -3.95 -13.90
CA GLN A 261 10.74 -5.05 -14.78
C GLN A 261 9.27 -5.39 -14.53
N PRO A 262 8.39 -5.22 -15.53
CA PRO A 262 6.96 -5.44 -15.39
C PRO A 262 6.61 -6.92 -15.31
#